data_652ba65393b232fdbab2f12ac38891a8
#
_entry.id   652ba65393b232fdbab2f12ac38891a8
#
_cell.length_a   1.000
_cell.length_b   1.000
_cell.length_c   1.000
_cell.angle_alpha   90.00
_cell.angle_beta   90.00
_cell.angle_gamma   90.00
#
_symmetry.space_group_name_H-M   'P 1'
#
loop_
_entity.id
_entity.type
_entity.pdbx_description
1 polymer ?
#
loop_
_entity_poly.entity_id
_entity_poly.type
_entity_poly.pdbx_seq_one_letter_code
_entity_poly.pdbx_strand_id
1 'polypeptide(L)'
;MGLIESPKFLSMDANFKGVKETLRRLGAQARLYVCTARQSRESAVVQLESLGLSSYFESLMVTEQKYSKTSIIERQISDLTPADWLIGDTGSDIKVAHALGINSCAVLSGFMSHEALLTYRPTRIIDSVVAFTL
;
A
#
# COMPACT_ATOMS: atom_id res chain seq x y z
N MET A 1 7.11 -4.21 9.68
CA MET A 1 6.22 -3.11 9.29
C MET A 1 5.70 -3.35 7.90
N GLY A 2 4.41 -3.19 7.68
CA GLY A 2 3.82 -3.31 6.36
C GLY A 2 3.24 -1.98 5.92
N LEU A 3 3.38 -1.67 4.63
CA LEU A 3 2.85 -0.46 4.05
C LEU A 3 2.01 -0.82 2.82
N ILE A 4 0.73 -0.44 2.84
CA ILE A 4 -0.19 -0.73 1.75
C ILE A 4 -0.68 0.58 1.16
N GLU A 5 -0.49 0.74 -0.14
CA GLU A 5 -0.99 1.88 -0.88
C GLU A 5 -1.71 1.41 -2.13
N SER A 6 -3.00 1.69 -2.22
CA SER A 6 -3.77 1.53 -3.45
C SER A 6 -5.21 1.97 -3.23
N PRO A 7 -5.59 3.19 -3.64
CA PRO A 7 -7.00 3.56 -3.64
C PRO A 7 -7.84 2.64 -4.51
N LYS A 8 -7.27 2.18 -5.63
CA LYS A 8 -7.94 1.23 -6.50
C LYS A 8 -8.19 -0.10 -5.84
N PHE A 9 -7.18 -0.60 -5.13
CA PHE A 9 -7.31 -1.85 -4.41
C PHE A 9 -8.47 -1.79 -3.42
N LEU A 10 -8.59 -0.70 -2.67
CA LEU A 10 -9.67 -0.52 -1.71
C LEU A 10 -11.04 -0.40 -2.37
N SER A 11 -11.12 0.09 -3.62
CA SER A 11 -12.39 0.31 -4.30
C SER A 11 -12.82 -0.84 -5.21
N MET A 12 -11.89 -1.71 -5.62
CA MET A 12 -12.15 -2.76 -6.61
C MET A 12 -12.49 -4.10 -6.02
N ASP A 13 -12.90 -4.19 -4.85
CA ASP A 13 -12.75 -5.41 -4.16
C ASP A 13 -13.85 -6.46 -4.38
N ALA A 14 -13.62 -7.32 -5.34
CA ALA A 14 -14.38 -8.55 -5.47
C ALA A 14 -14.10 -9.56 -4.36
N ASN A 15 -12.96 -9.43 -3.66
CA ASN A 15 -12.53 -10.33 -2.59
C ASN A 15 -12.42 -9.63 -1.25
N PHE A 16 -13.42 -8.84 -0.93
CA PHE A 16 -13.42 -8.03 0.29
C PHE A 16 -13.12 -8.85 1.55
N LYS A 17 -13.73 -10.03 1.64
CA LYS A 17 -13.50 -10.93 2.77
C LYS A 17 -12.05 -11.40 2.85
N GLY A 18 -11.47 -11.76 1.71
CA GLY A 18 -10.08 -12.19 1.65
C GLY A 18 -9.12 -11.09 2.05
N VAL A 19 -9.44 -9.84 1.71
CA VAL A 19 -8.63 -8.69 2.10
C VAL A 19 -8.61 -8.51 3.61
N LYS A 20 -9.75 -8.58 4.27
CA LYS A 20 -9.80 -8.46 5.73
C LYS A 20 -9.01 -9.55 6.42
N GLU A 21 -9.11 -10.78 5.96
CA GLU A 21 -8.35 -11.89 6.52
C GLU A 21 -6.85 -11.67 6.33
N THR A 22 -6.45 -11.18 5.17
CA THR A 22 -5.05 -10.87 4.87
C THR A 22 -4.53 -9.78 5.80
N LEU A 23 -5.29 -8.70 5.97
CA LEU A 23 -4.89 -7.60 6.85
C LEU A 23 -4.79 -8.05 8.31
N ARG A 24 -5.68 -8.91 8.74
CA ARG A 24 -5.62 -9.48 10.09
C ARG A 24 -4.35 -10.30 10.28
N ARG A 25 -4.03 -11.14 9.32
CA ARG A 25 -2.83 -11.98 9.35
C ARG A 25 -1.56 -11.14 9.36
N LEU A 26 -1.48 -10.14 8.48
CA LEU A 26 -0.32 -9.26 8.40
C LEU A 26 -0.20 -8.38 9.65
N GLY A 27 -1.31 -7.91 10.17
CA GLY A 27 -1.32 -7.07 11.38
C GLY A 27 -0.81 -7.79 12.62
N ALA A 28 -0.86 -9.12 12.64
CA ALA A 28 -0.28 -9.91 13.73
C ALA A 28 1.25 -9.95 13.66
N GLN A 29 1.84 -9.66 12.51
CA GLN A 29 3.28 -9.74 12.28
C GLN A 29 3.95 -8.38 12.05
N ALA A 30 3.16 -7.36 11.68
CA ALA A 30 3.70 -6.07 11.29
C ALA A 30 2.68 -4.97 11.58
N ARG A 31 3.20 -3.73 11.69
CA ARG A 31 2.33 -2.55 11.73
C ARG A 31 1.96 -2.20 10.30
N LEU A 32 0.68 -1.92 10.06
CA LEU A 32 0.16 -1.63 8.74
C LEU A 32 -0.20 -0.16 8.61
N TYR A 33 0.14 0.42 7.45
CA TYR A 33 -0.13 1.82 7.13
C TYR A 33 -0.77 1.88 5.76
N VAL A 34 -1.60 2.90 5.54
CA VAL A 34 -2.13 3.21 4.21
C VAL A 34 -1.55 4.54 3.76
N CYS A 35 -1.04 4.58 2.53
CA CYS A 35 -0.61 5.81 1.89
C CYS A 35 -1.34 5.95 0.56
N THR A 36 -2.02 7.06 0.35
CA THR A 36 -2.80 7.27 -0.85
C THR A 36 -2.57 8.67 -1.41
N ALA A 37 -2.66 8.80 -2.74
CA ALA A 37 -2.47 10.05 -3.46
C ALA A 37 -3.79 10.81 -3.68
N ARG A 38 -4.77 10.62 -2.81
CA ARG A 38 -6.05 11.31 -2.95
C ARG A 38 -5.93 12.80 -2.65
N GLN A 39 -6.88 13.57 -3.18
CA GLN A 39 -6.94 15.00 -2.94
C GLN A 39 -7.43 15.33 -1.53
N SER A 40 -8.27 14.48 -0.95
CA SER A 40 -8.93 14.75 0.31
C SER A 40 -8.70 13.62 1.30
N ARG A 41 -8.15 13.97 2.45
CA ARG A 41 -8.01 13.04 3.56
C ARG A 41 -9.37 12.54 4.03
N GLU A 42 -10.35 13.43 4.08
CA GLU A 42 -11.69 13.10 4.53
C GLU A 42 -12.35 12.01 3.70
N SER A 43 -12.25 12.10 2.36
CA SER A 43 -12.83 11.08 1.50
C SER A 43 -12.11 9.73 1.63
N ALA A 44 -10.80 9.74 1.87
CA ALA A 44 -10.05 8.51 2.10
C ALA A 44 -10.46 7.85 3.42
N VAL A 45 -10.65 8.63 4.48
CA VAL A 45 -11.12 8.12 5.76
C VAL A 45 -12.51 7.50 5.62
N VAL A 46 -13.43 8.20 4.95
CA VAL A 46 -14.79 7.69 4.74
C VAL A 46 -14.76 6.38 3.96
N GLN A 47 -13.92 6.28 2.93
CA GLN A 47 -13.81 5.04 2.16
C GLN A 47 -13.32 3.87 3.01
N LEU A 48 -12.27 4.07 3.80
CA LEU A 48 -11.76 3.02 4.67
C LEU A 48 -12.79 2.57 5.70
N GLU A 49 -13.50 3.52 6.28
CA GLU A 49 -14.55 3.22 7.25
C GLU A 49 -15.70 2.44 6.61
N SER A 50 -16.14 2.86 5.43
CA SER A 50 -17.23 2.18 4.72
C SER A 50 -16.88 0.75 4.34
N LEU A 51 -15.60 0.48 4.08
CA LEU A 51 -15.11 -0.87 3.79
C LEU A 51 -14.80 -1.67 5.05
N GLY A 52 -14.86 -1.05 6.22
CA GLY A 52 -14.55 -1.72 7.49
C GLY A 52 -13.08 -2.05 7.66
N LEU A 53 -12.19 -1.28 7.03
CA LEU A 53 -10.76 -1.56 7.03
C LEU A 53 -9.94 -0.64 7.93
N SER A 54 -10.52 0.45 8.41
CA SER A 54 -9.76 1.48 9.14
C SER A 54 -9.05 0.96 10.38
N SER A 55 -9.65 -0.01 11.08
CA SER A 55 -9.10 -0.54 12.32
C SER A 55 -7.83 -1.38 12.13
N TYR A 56 -7.53 -1.81 10.90
CA TYR A 56 -6.35 -2.62 10.63
C TYR A 56 -5.07 -1.80 10.47
N PHE A 57 -5.19 -0.49 10.34
CA PHE A 57 -4.05 0.37 10.03
C PHE A 57 -3.68 1.27 11.20
N GLU A 58 -2.38 1.42 11.43
CA GLU A 58 -1.84 2.34 12.43
C GLU A 58 -2.12 3.79 12.05
N SER A 59 -2.04 4.11 10.76
CA SER A 59 -2.17 5.47 10.27
C SER A 59 -2.59 5.49 8.81
N LEU A 60 -3.27 6.55 8.44
CA LEU A 60 -3.63 6.85 7.06
C LEU A 60 -2.86 8.10 6.63
N MET A 61 -2.04 7.95 5.61
CA MET A 61 -1.27 9.05 5.02
C MET A 61 -1.87 9.43 3.68
N VAL A 62 -2.26 10.69 3.53
CA VAL A 62 -2.88 11.21 2.30
C VAL A 62 -2.04 12.36 1.80
N THR A 63 -1.60 12.30 0.55
CA THR A 63 -0.73 13.34 -0.01
C THR A 63 -1.47 14.65 -0.24
N GLU A 64 -2.78 14.60 -0.48
CA GLU A 64 -3.63 15.77 -0.74
C GLU A 64 -3.09 16.66 -1.87
N GLN A 65 -2.31 16.08 -2.79
CA GLN A 65 -1.63 16.80 -3.87
C GLN A 65 -0.61 17.84 -3.37
N LYS A 66 -0.27 17.80 -2.09
CA LYS A 66 0.70 18.75 -1.49
C LYS A 66 2.07 18.10 -1.26
N TYR A 67 2.09 16.79 -1.07
CA TYR A 67 3.31 16.06 -0.73
C TYR A 67 3.50 14.89 -1.67
N SER A 68 4.76 14.48 -1.89
CA SER A 68 5.02 13.20 -2.53
C SER A 68 4.81 12.07 -1.52
N LYS A 69 4.53 10.86 -2.02
CA LYS A 69 4.39 9.70 -1.13
C LYS A 69 5.68 9.44 -0.35
N THR A 70 6.83 9.55 -1.01
CA THR A 70 8.13 9.38 -0.35
C THR A 70 8.26 10.34 0.82
N SER A 71 7.98 11.61 0.61
CA SER A 71 8.11 12.64 1.63
C SER A 71 7.19 12.40 2.82
N ILE A 72 5.90 12.10 2.55
CA ILE A 72 4.94 11.91 3.64
C ILE A 72 5.24 10.64 4.44
N ILE A 73 5.71 9.58 3.79
CA ILE A 73 6.08 8.35 4.48
C ILE A 73 7.29 8.59 5.39
N GLU A 74 8.32 9.29 4.89
CA GLU A 74 9.51 9.59 5.67
C GLU A 74 9.19 10.43 6.91
N ARG A 75 8.23 11.33 6.79
CA ARG A 75 7.85 12.22 7.91
C ARG A 75 7.00 11.51 8.95
N GLN A 76 6.18 10.55 8.54
CA GLN A 76 5.23 9.87 9.43
C GLN A 76 5.80 8.61 10.05
N ILE A 77 6.75 7.97 9.41
CA ILE A 77 7.33 6.72 9.87
C ILE A 77 8.83 6.91 10.02
N SER A 78 9.31 7.04 11.24
CA SER A 78 10.72 7.32 11.51
C SER A 78 11.59 6.07 11.62
N ASP A 79 10.99 4.90 11.76
CA ASP A 79 11.70 3.65 12.02
C ASP A 79 11.64 2.66 10.85
N LEU A 80 11.58 3.16 9.61
CA LEU A 80 11.65 2.31 8.42
C LEU A 80 12.98 1.57 8.36
N THR A 81 12.93 0.30 7.97
CA THR A 81 14.11 -0.54 7.77
C THR A 81 14.09 -1.15 6.38
N PRO A 82 15.24 -1.66 5.88
CA PRO A 82 15.26 -2.35 4.59
C PRO A 82 14.39 -3.60 4.52
N ALA A 83 13.93 -4.12 5.67
CA ALA A 83 13.04 -5.27 5.71
C ALA A 83 11.57 -4.91 5.54
N ASP A 84 11.24 -3.62 5.54
CA ASP A 84 9.85 -3.18 5.37
C ASP A 84 9.40 -3.28 3.92
N TRP A 85 8.09 -3.26 3.71
CA TRP A 85 7.48 -3.45 2.40
C TRP A 85 6.50 -2.35 2.05
N LEU A 86 6.54 -1.91 0.80
CA LEU A 86 5.49 -1.09 0.20
C LEU A 86 4.78 -1.94 -0.84
N ILE A 87 3.46 -2.06 -0.71
CA ILE A 87 2.63 -2.83 -1.62
C ILE A 87 1.79 -1.88 -2.44
N GLY A 88 1.88 -1.96 -3.75
CA GLY A 88 1.12 -1.07 -4.64
C GLY A 88 0.96 -1.66 -6.02
N ASP A 89 0.13 -1.00 -6.85
CA ASP A 89 -0.23 -1.50 -8.17
C ASP A 89 0.37 -0.71 -9.33
N THR A 90 1.24 0.24 -9.05
CA THR A 90 1.84 1.07 -10.10
C THR A 90 3.36 1.13 -10.00
N GLY A 91 4.01 1.50 -11.11
CA GLY A 91 5.44 1.74 -11.12
C GLY A 91 5.86 2.88 -10.21
N SER A 92 4.97 3.86 -10.02
CA SER A 92 5.21 4.96 -9.08
C SER A 92 5.44 4.45 -7.66
N ASP A 93 4.66 3.45 -7.23
CA ASP A 93 4.83 2.86 -5.90
C ASP A 93 6.17 2.15 -5.77
N ILE A 94 6.61 1.47 -6.82
CA ILE A 94 7.92 0.81 -6.82
C ILE A 94 9.05 1.85 -6.68
N LYS A 95 8.92 2.97 -7.38
CA LYS A 95 9.90 4.07 -7.27
C LYS A 95 9.94 4.64 -5.85
N VAL A 96 8.80 4.77 -5.20
CA VAL A 96 8.73 5.25 -3.82
C VAL A 96 9.48 4.28 -2.89
N ALA A 97 9.26 2.98 -3.05
CA ALA A 97 9.96 1.98 -2.25
C ALA A 97 11.48 2.06 -2.46
N HIS A 98 11.93 2.22 -3.71
CA HIS A 98 13.36 2.38 -4.00
C HIS A 98 13.93 3.62 -3.31
N ALA A 99 13.22 4.74 -3.37
CA ALA A 99 13.65 5.97 -2.74
C ALA A 99 13.74 5.86 -1.22
N LEU A 100 12.86 5.05 -0.61
CA LEU A 100 12.85 4.80 0.82
C LEU A 100 13.84 3.72 1.26
N GLY A 101 14.43 2.98 0.32
CA GLY A 101 15.33 1.88 0.64
C GLY A 101 14.64 0.66 1.23
N ILE A 102 13.38 0.44 0.90
CA ILE A 102 12.58 -0.70 1.39
C ILE A 102 12.19 -1.61 0.24
N ASN A 103 11.63 -2.75 0.58
CA ASN A 103 11.16 -3.71 -0.42
C ASN A 103 9.87 -3.23 -1.09
N SER A 104 9.69 -3.61 -2.35
CA SER A 104 8.46 -3.32 -3.09
C SER A 104 7.77 -4.60 -3.52
N CYS A 105 6.45 -4.62 -3.38
CA CYS A 105 5.62 -5.69 -3.90
C CYS A 105 4.58 -5.08 -4.82
N ALA A 106 4.66 -5.42 -6.10
CA ALA A 106 3.68 -4.95 -7.08
C ALA A 106 2.55 -5.96 -7.19
N VAL A 107 1.31 -5.45 -7.22
CA VAL A 107 0.13 -6.29 -7.39
C VAL A 107 -0.48 -6.06 -8.77
N LEU A 108 -0.95 -7.14 -9.38
CA LEU A 108 -1.49 -7.10 -10.75
C LEU A 108 -2.97 -6.72 -10.80
N SER A 109 -3.56 -6.35 -9.67
CA SER A 109 -4.97 -5.93 -9.60
C SER A 109 -5.23 -4.55 -10.19
N GLY A 110 -4.17 -3.77 -10.49
CA GLY A 110 -4.29 -2.46 -11.12
C GLY A 110 -4.31 -2.54 -12.63
N PHE A 111 -4.06 -1.40 -13.29
CA PHE A 111 -4.11 -1.32 -14.75
C PHE A 111 -2.78 -1.66 -15.44
N MET A 112 -1.68 -1.77 -14.69
CA MET A 112 -0.37 -2.05 -15.28
C MET A 112 -0.16 -3.54 -15.47
N SER A 113 0.44 -3.90 -16.61
CA SER A 113 0.77 -5.29 -16.91
C SER A 113 1.99 -5.76 -16.12
N HIS A 114 2.14 -7.08 -16.03
CA HIS A 114 3.32 -7.69 -15.43
C HIS A 114 4.62 -7.18 -16.08
N GLU A 115 4.64 -7.11 -17.40
CA GLU A 115 5.81 -6.65 -18.12
C GLU A 115 6.16 -5.20 -17.82
N ALA A 116 5.13 -4.33 -17.74
CA ALA A 116 5.35 -2.92 -17.43
C ALA A 116 5.88 -2.77 -15.99
N LEU A 117 5.35 -3.52 -15.05
CA LEU A 117 5.81 -3.47 -13.66
C LEU A 117 7.24 -3.97 -13.51
N LEU A 118 7.63 -4.99 -14.27
CA LEU A 118 9.01 -5.50 -14.24
C LEU A 118 10.04 -4.44 -14.58
N THR A 119 9.71 -3.50 -15.46
CA THR A 119 10.66 -2.43 -15.85
C THR A 119 11.06 -1.55 -14.66
N TYR A 120 10.27 -1.51 -13.61
CA TYR A 120 10.57 -0.74 -12.40
C TYR A 120 11.37 -1.51 -11.36
N ARG A 121 11.63 -2.79 -11.60
CA ARG A 121 12.41 -3.67 -10.72
C ARG A 121 11.82 -3.81 -9.31
N PRO A 122 10.57 -4.31 -9.19
CA PRO A 122 10.01 -4.59 -7.87
C PRO A 122 10.71 -5.76 -7.22
N THR A 123 10.67 -5.82 -5.90
CA THR A 123 11.20 -6.96 -5.16
C THR A 123 10.35 -8.20 -5.44
N ARG A 124 9.04 -8.01 -5.59
CA ARG A 124 8.09 -9.12 -5.81
C ARG A 124 6.92 -8.62 -6.64
N ILE A 125 6.33 -9.52 -7.44
CA ILE A 125 5.07 -9.26 -8.15
C ILE A 125 4.11 -10.40 -7.81
N ILE A 126 2.89 -10.06 -7.39
CA ILE A 126 1.86 -11.02 -7.06
C ILE A 126 0.53 -10.60 -7.68
N ASP A 127 -0.42 -11.53 -7.79
CA ASP A 127 -1.71 -11.25 -8.42
C ASP A 127 -2.54 -10.25 -7.61
N SER A 128 -2.58 -10.39 -6.31
CA SER A 128 -3.29 -9.47 -5.43
C SER A 128 -2.66 -9.48 -4.03
N VAL A 129 -3.05 -8.51 -3.21
CA VAL A 129 -2.53 -8.40 -1.85
C VAL A 129 -2.87 -9.63 -1.00
N VAL A 130 -3.94 -10.35 -1.35
CA VAL A 130 -4.35 -11.57 -0.63
C VAL A 130 -3.24 -12.63 -0.65
N ALA A 131 -2.42 -12.64 -1.69
CA ALA A 131 -1.30 -13.58 -1.82
C ALA A 131 -0.02 -13.12 -1.10
N PHE A 132 -0.02 -11.93 -0.51
CA PHE A 132 1.18 -11.40 0.13
C PHE A 132 1.50 -12.12 1.44
N THR A 133 2.77 -12.47 1.61
CA THR A 133 3.32 -12.99 2.87
C THR A 133 4.63 -12.30 3.18
N LEU A 134 4.88 -12.08 4.45
CA LEU A 134 6.14 -11.47 4.90
C LEU A 134 7.35 -12.43 4.86
#